data_d73ba246c6c323ed2fb1f5fd044c7bec
#
_entry.id   d73ba246c6c323ed2fb1f5fd044c7bec
#
_cell.length_a   1.000
_cell.length_b   1.000
_cell.length_c   1.000
_cell.angle_alpha   90.00
_cell.angle_beta   90.00
_cell.angle_gamma   90.00
#
_symmetry.space_group_name_H-M   'P 1'
#
loop_
_entity.id
_entity.type
_entity.pdbx_description
1 polymer ?
#
loop_
_entity_poly.entity_id
_entity_poly.type
_entity_poly.pdbx_seq_one_letter_code
_entity_poly.pdbx_strand_id
1 'polypeptide(L)'
;MKIYYNGELASTYDYATSPPFTTPAEFNTYTEVHEIDPETGAFVKVIGNEASITTLEWEKKDTDYIAGKKITSAYPEYKQLNILRNGTDAEKTKMQTYIDAVRTWANSSSPNPWDGTLDAITP
;
A
#
# COMPACT_ATOMS: atom_id res chain seq x y z
N MET A 1 5.15 5.35 -5.82
CA MET A 1 4.19 6.32 -5.20
C MET A 1 4.76 7.71 -5.25
N LYS A 2 3.95 8.68 -5.56
CA LYS A 2 4.33 10.09 -5.50
C LYS A 2 3.91 10.67 -4.16
N ILE A 3 4.83 11.36 -3.49
CA ILE A 3 4.58 12.10 -2.27
C ILE A 3 4.76 13.59 -2.54
N TYR A 4 3.89 14.38 -2.00
CA TYR A 4 3.93 15.84 -2.07
C TYR A 4 4.59 16.40 -0.81
N TYR A 5 5.53 17.32 -0.97
CA TYR A 5 6.49 17.64 0.07
C TYR A 5 6.83 19.13 0.17
N ASN A 6 7.26 19.59 1.32
CA ASN A 6 7.60 21.00 1.58
C ASN A 6 9.02 21.23 2.14
N GLY A 7 9.97 20.37 1.77
CA GLY A 7 11.39 20.59 2.02
C GLY A 7 12.06 19.70 3.05
N GLU A 8 11.31 18.95 3.89
CA GLU A 8 11.87 17.99 4.83
C GLU A 8 11.58 16.56 4.37
N LEU A 9 12.63 15.82 4.02
CA LEU A 9 12.50 14.45 3.52
C LEU A 9 12.74 13.43 4.63
N ALA A 10 11.79 12.54 4.84
CA ALA A 10 12.04 11.33 5.59
C ALA A 10 12.89 10.38 4.74
N SER A 11 13.71 9.56 5.38
CA SER A 11 14.61 8.65 4.67
C SER A 11 13.92 7.43 4.08
N THR A 12 12.89 6.90 4.76
CA THR A 12 12.14 5.71 4.33
C THR A 12 10.71 5.73 4.84
N TYR A 13 9.83 5.00 4.12
CA TYR A 13 8.46 4.73 4.54
C TYR A 13 8.14 3.26 4.39
N ASP A 14 7.31 2.74 5.29
CA ASP A 14 6.62 1.48 5.09
C ASP A 14 5.23 1.79 4.53
N TYR A 15 4.98 1.41 3.29
CA TYR A 15 3.72 1.68 2.61
C TYR A 15 2.49 1.09 3.31
N ALA A 16 2.68 -0.01 4.02
CA ALA A 16 1.57 -0.70 4.68
C ALA A 16 1.26 -0.13 6.07
N THR A 17 2.25 0.42 6.77
CA THR A 17 2.11 0.77 8.20
C THR A 17 2.48 2.21 8.54
N SER A 18 3.24 2.90 7.71
CA SER A 18 3.81 4.21 8.02
C SER A 18 3.46 5.24 6.95
N PRO A 19 2.21 5.73 6.92
CA PRO A 19 1.85 6.77 5.97
C PRO A 19 2.67 8.04 6.24
N PRO A 20 3.19 8.70 5.18
CA PRO A 20 3.95 9.95 5.35
C PRO A 20 3.06 11.12 5.80
N PHE A 21 1.76 11.06 5.53
CA PHE A 21 0.79 12.10 5.87
C PHE A 21 -0.46 11.49 6.47
N THR A 22 -1.04 12.18 7.45
CA THR A 22 -2.21 11.68 8.17
C THR A 22 -3.53 12.24 7.63
N THR A 23 -3.51 13.38 6.96
CA THR A 23 -4.73 14.02 6.42
C THR A 23 -4.50 14.61 5.03
N PRO A 24 -5.52 14.61 4.15
CA PRO A 24 -5.43 15.28 2.85
C PRO A 24 -5.17 16.79 2.92
N ALA A 25 -5.56 17.44 4.01
CA ALA A 25 -5.35 18.89 4.20
C ALA A 25 -3.87 19.26 4.25
N GLU A 26 -3.01 18.36 4.72
CA GLU A 26 -1.57 18.57 4.76
C GLU A 26 -0.98 18.67 3.35
N PHE A 27 -1.54 17.99 2.37
CA PHE A 27 -1.04 17.98 1.00
C PHE A 27 -1.10 19.36 0.35
N ASN A 28 -2.06 20.17 0.70
CA ASN A 28 -2.22 21.51 0.15
C ASN A 28 -1.11 22.49 0.55
N THR A 29 -0.28 22.12 1.51
CA THR A 29 0.85 22.93 1.98
C THR A 29 2.16 22.55 1.33
N TYR A 30 2.21 21.49 0.56
CA TYR A 30 3.44 20.98 -0.04
C TYR A 30 3.73 21.63 -1.38
N THR A 31 5.01 21.79 -1.67
CA THR A 31 5.50 22.51 -2.87
C THR A 31 6.29 21.63 -3.83
N GLU A 32 6.61 20.42 -3.43
CA GLU A 32 7.40 19.50 -4.23
C GLU A 32 6.76 18.12 -4.34
N VAL A 33 7.01 17.44 -5.45
CA VAL A 33 6.58 16.07 -5.70
C VAL A 33 7.81 15.17 -5.73
N HIS A 34 7.78 14.15 -4.91
CA HIS A 34 8.85 13.16 -4.82
C HIS A 34 8.33 11.77 -5.16
N GLU A 35 9.15 10.99 -5.84
CA GLU A 35 8.87 9.57 -6.11
C GLU A 35 9.50 8.69 -5.03
N ILE A 36 8.72 7.73 -4.55
CA ILE A 36 9.15 6.76 -3.55
C ILE A 36 9.21 5.37 -4.18
N ASP A 37 10.30 4.67 -3.93
CA ASP A 37 10.45 3.27 -4.32
C ASP A 37 9.47 2.41 -3.51
N PRO A 38 8.56 1.65 -4.16
CA PRO A 38 7.60 0.80 -3.45
C PRO A 38 8.23 -0.36 -2.70
N GLU A 39 9.45 -0.80 -3.07
CA GLU A 39 10.12 -1.91 -2.40
C GLU A 39 10.81 -1.48 -1.11
N THR A 40 11.42 -0.31 -1.11
CA THR A 40 12.23 0.18 0.01
C THR A 40 11.55 1.26 0.85
N GLY A 41 10.57 1.95 0.29
CA GLY A 41 9.95 3.12 0.90
C GLY A 41 10.86 4.35 0.92
N ALA A 42 11.96 4.34 0.18
CA ALA A 42 12.93 5.43 0.14
C ALA A 42 12.61 6.44 -0.97
N PHE A 43 13.00 7.69 -0.76
CA PHE A 43 12.92 8.72 -1.80
C PHE A 43 13.95 8.43 -2.88
N VAL A 44 13.50 8.33 -4.14
CA VAL A 44 14.37 8.02 -5.28
C VAL A 44 14.65 9.21 -6.17
N LYS A 45 13.71 10.16 -6.27
CA LYS A 45 13.94 11.40 -7.05
C LYS A 45 12.90 12.48 -6.72
N VAL A 46 13.26 13.73 -7.01
CA VAL A 46 12.33 14.85 -7.10
C VAL A 46 11.75 14.88 -8.50
N ILE A 47 10.42 14.90 -8.62
CA ILE A 47 9.73 14.91 -9.92
C ILE A 47 9.41 16.34 -10.36
N GLY A 48 9.18 17.24 -9.41
CA GLY A 48 8.86 18.64 -9.70
C GLY A 48 8.03 19.30 -8.62
N ASN A 49 7.54 20.49 -8.94
CA ASN A 49 6.68 21.28 -8.07
C ASN A 49 5.25 21.29 -8.65
N GLU A 50 4.28 21.17 -7.78
CA GLU A 50 2.86 21.23 -8.13
C GLU A 50 2.25 22.53 -7.58
N ALA A 51 1.46 23.22 -8.39
CA ALA A 51 0.80 24.46 -7.97
C ALA A 51 -0.42 24.21 -7.05
N SER A 52 -1.03 23.04 -7.18
CA SER A 52 -2.18 22.61 -6.38
C SER A 52 -2.11 21.10 -6.15
N ILE A 53 -2.00 20.71 -4.90
CA ILE A 53 -1.84 19.31 -4.50
C ILE A 53 -2.99 18.94 -3.57
N THR A 54 -3.82 18.01 -3.99
CA THR A 54 -5.03 17.63 -3.23
C THR A 54 -5.07 16.16 -2.82
N THR A 55 -4.30 15.29 -3.49
CA THR A 55 -4.32 13.84 -3.24
C THR A 55 -2.96 13.24 -3.49
N LEU A 56 -2.70 12.09 -2.85
CA LEU A 56 -1.59 11.22 -3.21
C LEU A 56 -1.91 10.46 -4.49
N GLU A 57 -0.91 10.27 -5.33
CA GLU A 57 -1.03 9.45 -6.53
C GLU A 57 -0.47 8.05 -6.27
N TRP A 58 -1.25 7.05 -6.68
CA TRP A 58 -0.90 5.64 -6.57
C TRP A 58 -0.70 5.05 -7.95
N GLU A 59 0.39 4.33 -8.13
CA GLU A 59 0.63 3.55 -9.32
C GLU A 59 0.29 2.07 -9.06
N LYS A 60 0.03 1.31 -10.13
CA LYS A 60 -0.31 -0.12 -10.01
C LYS A 60 0.77 -0.91 -9.27
N LYS A 61 2.04 -0.62 -9.52
CA LYS A 61 3.16 -1.28 -8.82
C LYS A 61 3.13 -1.05 -7.29
N ASP A 62 2.71 0.13 -6.85
CA ASP A 62 2.61 0.45 -5.42
C ASP A 62 1.51 -0.37 -4.77
N THR A 63 0.33 -0.42 -5.38
CA THR A 63 -0.80 -1.16 -4.84
C THR A 63 -0.56 -2.66 -4.85
N ASP A 64 0.12 -3.18 -5.86
CA ASP A 64 0.51 -4.60 -5.92
C ASP A 64 1.52 -4.95 -4.81
N TYR A 65 2.48 -4.08 -4.55
CA TYR A 65 3.43 -4.26 -3.45
C TYR A 65 2.72 -4.28 -2.09
N ILE A 66 1.85 -3.30 -1.84
CA ILE A 66 1.08 -3.20 -0.59
C ILE A 66 0.18 -4.43 -0.40
N ALA A 67 -0.52 -4.83 -1.44
CA ALA A 67 -1.37 -6.02 -1.41
C ALA A 67 -0.58 -7.30 -1.13
N GLY A 68 0.54 -7.49 -1.81
CA GLY A 68 1.43 -8.61 -1.59
C GLY A 68 1.97 -8.66 -0.17
N LYS A 69 2.36 -7.53 0.37
CA LYS A 69 2.86 -7.42 1.75
C LYS A 69 1.77 -7.74 2.79
N LYS A 70 0.55 -7.27 2.56
CA LYS A 70 -0.59 -7.60 3.42
C LYS A 70 -0.91 -9.10 3.40
N ILE A 71 -0.93 -9.71 2.21
CA ILE A 71 -1.17 -11.14 2.04
C ILE A 71 -0.10 -11.96 2.76
N THR A 72 1.18 -11.69 2.51
CA THR A 72 2.28 -12.45 3.11
C THR A 72 2.46 -12.21 4.61
N SER A 73 1.98 -11.11 5.14
CA SER A 73 1.94 -10.87 6.58
C SER A 73 0.95 -11.82 7.29
N ALA A 74 -0.20 -12.08 6.68
CA ALA A 74 -1.20 -13.00 7.22
C ALA A 74 -0.92 -14.47 6.83
N TYR A 75 -0.51 -14.68 5.58
CA TYR A 75 -0.24 -15.98 4.99
C TYR A 75 1.13 -15.98 4.30
N PRO A 76 2.25 -16.14 5.03
CA PRO A 76 3.57 -16.32 4.44
C PRO A 76 3.58 -17.51 3.47
N GLU A 77 4.49 -17.52 2.49
CA GLU A 77 4.51 -18.58 1.46
C GLU A 77 4.50 -20.00 2.04
N TYR A 78 5.29 -20.26 3.08
CA TYR A 78 5.31 -21.58 3.71
C TYR A 78 3.94 -21.96 4.29
N LYS A 79 3.21 -21.01 4.85
CA LYS A 79 1.88 -21.21 5.42
C LYS A 79 0.86 -21.48 4.32
N GLN A 80 0.93 -20.74 3.22
CA GLN A 80 0.09 -20.98 2.05
C GLN A 80 0.27 -22.38 1.51
N LEU A 81 1.53 -22.82 1.34
CA LEU A 81 1.84 -24.18 0.85
C LEU A 81 1.35 -25.26 1.81
N ASN A 82 1.52 -25.06 3.11
CA ASN A 82 1.03 -26.01 4.11
C ASN A 82 -0.49 -26.16 4.08
N ILE A 83 -1.21 -25.04 3.98
CA ILE A 83 -2.67 -25.04 3.88
C ILE A 83 -3.13 -25.76 2.60
N LEU A 84 -2.49 -25.49 1.47
CA LEU A 84 -2.83 -26.13 0.20
C LEU A 84 -2.58 -27.65 0.21
N ARG A 85 -1.53 -28.09 0.90
CA ARG A 85 -1.17 -29.52 0.99
C ARG A 85 -1.98 -30.29 2.03
N ASN A 86 -2.14 -29.72 3.22
CA ASN A 86 -2.62 -30.45 4.40
C ASN A 86 -3.80 -29.75 5.10
N GLY A 87 -4.20 -28.56 4.66
CA GLY A 87 -5.29 -27.81 5.27
C GLY A 87 -6.66 -28.43 5.00
N THR A 88 -7.61 -28.11 5.86
CA THR A 88 -9.02 -28.46 5.64
C THR A 88 -9.61 -27.60 4.52
N ASP A 89 -10.76 -28.01 3.98
CA ASP A 89 -11.48 -27.20 2.98
C ASP A 89 -11.87 -25.83 3.54
N ALA A 90 -12.23 -25.75 4.82
CA ALA A 90 -12.54 -24.50 5.49
C ALA A 90 -11.31 -23.57 5.57
N GLU A 91 -10.13 -24.10 5.89
CA GLU A 91 -8.88 -23.33 5.93
C GLU A 91 -8.48 -22.82 4.54
N LYS A 92 -8.59 -23.67 3.52
CA LYS A 92 -8.33 -23.30 2.12
C LYS A 92 -9.25 -22.17 1.66
N THR A 93 -10.55 -22.29 1.93
CA THR A 93 -11.55 -21.29 1.57
C THR A 93 -11.29 -19.97 2.28
N LYS A 94 -10.98 -19.99 3.56
CA LYS A 94 -10.68 -18.81 4.36
C LYS A 94 -9.48 -18.04 3.81
N MET A 95 -8.39 -18.76 3.52
CA MET A 95 -7.20 -18.17 2.93
C MET A 95 -7.49 -17.58 1.56
N GLN A 96 -8.17 -18.33 0.70
CA GLN A 96 -8.50 -17.88 -0.65
C GLN A 96 -9.39 -16.64 -0.65
N THR A 97 -10.40 -16.61 0.20
CA THR A 97 -11.31 -15.46 0.35
C THR A 97 -10.54 -14.20 0.77
N TYR A 98 -9.62 -14.34 1.71
CA TYR A 98 -8.77 -13.22 2.15
C TYR A 98 -7.87 -12.71 1.02
N ILE A 99 -7.15 -13.60 0.35
CA ILE A 99 -6.26 -13.24 -0.76
C ILE A 99 -7.05 -12.56 -1.88
N ASP A 100 -8.19 -13.10 -2.25
CA ASP A 100 -9.04 -12.54 -3.32
C ASP A 100 -9.57 -11.15 -2.94
N ALA A 101 -9.95 -10.94 -1.68
CA ALA A 101 -10.40 -9.63 -1.20
C ALA A 101 -9.30 -8.58 -1.26
N VAL A 102 -8.08 -8.92 -0.87
CA VAL A 102 -6.92 -8.00 -0.94
C VAL A 102 -6.58 -7.67 -2.40
N ARG A 103 -6.59 -8.67 -3.28
CA ARG A 103 -6.36 -8.45 -4.71
C ARG A 103 -7.44 -7.61 -5.37
N THR A 104 -8.70 -7.81 -4.99
CA THR A 104 -9.83 -6.99 -5.47
C THR A 104 -9.65 -5.55 -5.04
N TRP A 105 -9.22 -5.30 -3.81
CA TRP A 105 -8.88 -3.96 -3.35
C TRP A 105 -7.79 -3.33 -4.23
N ALA A 106 -6.69 -4.04 -4.49
CA ALA A 106 -5.58 -3.54 -5.30
C ALA A 106 -5.97 -3.24 -6.75
N ASN A 107 -6.99 -3.90 -7.27
CA ASN A 107 -7.50 -3.71 -8.63
C ASN A 107 -8.67 -2.72 -8.72
N SER A 108 -9.07 -2.11 -7.61
CA SER A 108 -10.12 -1.09 -7.60
C SER A 108 -9.65 0.21 -8.28
N SER A 109 -10.60 1.09 -8.58
CA SER A 109 -10.30 2.33 -9.31
C SER A 109 -9.49 3.35 -8.50
N SER A 110 -9.56 3.30 -7.19
CA SER A 110 -8.87 4.25 -6.30
C SER A 110 -8.43 3.58 -5.00
N PRO A 111 -7.52 2.58 -5.06
CA PRO A 111 -7.07 1.91 -3.86
C PRO A 111 -6.23 2.87 -3.00
N ASN A 112 -6.63 3.02 -1.74
CA ASN A 112 -5.90 3.82 -0.76
C ASN A 112 -5.71 2.99 0.51
N PRO A 113 -4.46 2.67 0.92
CA PRO A 113 -4.22 1.83 2.09
C PRO A 113 -4.54 2.50 3.42
N TRP A 114 -4.79 3.81 3.43
CA TRP A 114 -4.98 4.59 4.66
C TRP A 114 -6.39 5.15 4.85
N ASP A 115 -7.33 4.79 3.99
CA ASP A 115 -8.73 5.21 4.12
C ASP A 115 -9.60 4.21 4.91
N GLY A 116 -9.00 3.13 5.40
CA GLY A 116 -9.67 2.09 6.17
C GLY A 116 -10.21 0.92 5.36
N THR A 117 -10.30 1.03 4.04
CA THR A 117 -10.85 -0.05 3.20
C THR A 117 -9.95 -1.30 3.19
N LEU A 118 -8.64 -1.11 3.15
CA LEU A 118 -7.69 -2.23 3.23
C LEU A 118 -7.68 -2.85 4.63
N ASP A 119 -7.68 -2.04 5.68
CA ASP A 119 -7.66 -2.53 7.06
C ASP A 119 -8.92 -3.32 7.42
N ALA A 120 -10.04 -3.03 6.77
CA ALA A 120 -11.29 -3.78 6.96
C ALA A 120 -11.21 -5.23 6.44
N ILE A 121 -10.26 -5.54 5.57
CA ILE A 121 -10.04 -6.89 5.06
C ILE A 121 -9.19 -7.66 6.08
N THR A 122 -9.81 -8.64 6.73
CA THR A 122 -9.17 -9.46 7.78
C THR A 122 -9.09 -10.92 7.37
N PRO A 123 -8.03 -11.63 7.79
CA PRO A 123 -7.87 -13.04 7.47
C PRO A 123 -8.89 -13.95 8.18
#